data_ef39f9712bd5f4af8a27cddc75d9a16b
#
_entry.id   ef39f9712bd5f4af8a27cddc75d9a16b
#
_cell.length_a   1.000
_cell.length_b   1.000
_cell.length_c   1.000
_cell.angle_alpha   90.00
_cell.angle_beta   90.00
_cell.angle_gamma   90.00
#
_symmetry.space_group_name_H-M   'P 1'
#
loop_
_entity.id
_entity.type
_entity.pdbx_description
1 polymer ?
#
loop_
_entity_poly.entity_id
_entity_poly.type
_entity_poly.pdbx_seq_one_letter_code
_entity_poly.pdbx_strand_id
1 'polypeptide(L)'
;MNLSKILKNGFLVLIASLALTACATKKVSNQTQGDVYTGTDSVEYLASGVKDRVFFATNETVLTTASRETLRKQAAWLRKNSKITIVLEGHADERGTREYNLALGERRANAAKDYLMTYGLSLIHI
;
A
#
# COMPACT_ATOMS: atom_id res chain seq x y z
N MET A 1 -27.04 -56.52 -27.32
CA MET A 1 -26.77 -55.30 -26.52
C MET A 1 -25.31 -54.95 -26.77
N ASN A 2 -25.04 -53.84 -27.48
CA ASN A 2 -23.71 -53.54 -28.00
C ASN A 2 -22.82 -52.93 -26.88
N LEU A 3 -21.84 -53.66 -26.44
CA LEU A 3 -20.86 -53.30 -25.43
C LEU A 3 -20.12 -51.96 -25.74
N SER A 4 -19.99 -51.64 -27.02
CA SER A 4 -19.39 -50.39 -27.51
C SER A 4 -20.21 -49.13 -27.18
N LYS A 5 -21.55 -49.25 -27.04
CA LYS A 5 -22.42 -48.12 -26.65
C LYS A 5 -22.31 -47.82 -25.15
N ILE A 6 -22.12 -48.85 -24.33
CA ILE A 6 -21.98 -48.71 -22.87
C ILE A 6 -20.65 -48.05 -22.54
N LEU A 7 -19.58 -48.39 -23.26
CA LEU A 7 -18.26 -47.78 -23.05
C LEU A 7 -18.22 -46.30 -23.43
N LYS A 8 -18.91 -45.92 -24.52
CA LYS A 8 -18.98 -44.49 -24.94
C LYS A 8 -19.75 -43.63 -23.95
N ASN A 9 -20.87 -44.14 -23.43
CA ASN A 9 -21.68 -43.38 -22.46
C ASN A 9 -21.03 -43.33 -21.08
N GLY A 10 -20.31 -44.37 -20.66
CA GLY A 10 -19.55 -44.38 -19.40
C GLY A 10 -18.37 -43.40 -19.42
N PHE A 11 -17.69 -43.30 -20.56
CA PHE A 11 -16.56 -42.36 -20.71
C PHE A 11 -17.00 -40.89 -20.74
N LEU A 12 -18.18 -40.61 -21.33
CA LEU A 12 -18.76 -39.27 -21.40
C LEU A 12 -19.21 -38.76 -20.02
N VAL A 13 -19.76 -39.66 -19.18
CA VAL A 13 -20.16 -39.32 -17.80
C VAL A 13 -18.93 -39.08 -16.91
N LEU A 14 -17.84 -39.81 -17.13
CA LEU A 14 -16.63 -39.68 -16.35
C LEU A 14 -15.86 -38.36 -16.66
N ILE A 15 -15.96 -37.86 -17.90
CA ILE A 15 -15.41 -36.56 -18.29
C ILE A 15 -16.25 -35.39 -17.74
N ALA A 16 -17.59 -35.58 -17.67
CA ALA A 16 -18.49 -34.56 -17.12
C ALA A 16 -18.32 -34.35 -15.60
N SER A 17 -17.90 -35.39 -14.86
CA SER A 17 -17.70 -35.28 -13.39
C SER A 17 -16.36 -34.66 -13.00
N LEU A 18 -15.39 -34.54 -13.92
CA LEU A 18 -14.07 -33.94 -13.63
C LEU A 18 -14.02 -32.43 -13.82
N ALA A 19 -15.09 -31.84 -14.37
CA ALA A 19 -15.13 -30.40 -14.70
C ALA A 19 -15.68 -29.50 -13.57
N LEU A 20 -16.06 -30.03 -12.42
CA LEU A 20 -16.74 -29.29 -11.34
C LEU A 20 -15.86 -29.00 -10.11
N THR A 21 -14.54 -29.22 -10.15
CA THR A 21 -13.66 -28.89 -9.03
C THR A 21 -12.65 -27.80 -9.36
N ALA A 22 -13.03 -26.80 -10.14
CA ALA A 22 -12.32 -25.53 -10.18
C ALA A 22 -13.01 -24.54 -9.23
N CYS A 23 -12.96 -24.80 -7.93
CA CYS A 23 -13.14 -23.75 -6.94
C CYS A 23 -11.93 -22.82 -7.06
N ALA A 24 -12.07 -21.75 -7.86
CA ALA A 24 -11.22 -20.60 -7.77
C ALA A 24 -11.35 -20.04 -6.34
N THR A 25 -10.38 -20.34 -5.49
CA THR A 25 -10.18 -19.63 -4.24
C THR A 25 -9.85 -18.19 -4.61
N LYS A 26 -10.87 -17.34 -4.71
CA LYS A 26 -10.71 -15.90 -4.67
C LYS A 26 -9.99 -15.59 -3.37
N LYS A 27 -8.73 -15.18 -3.48
CA LYS A 27 -7.97 -14.65 -2.37
C LYS A 27 -8.76 -13.45 -1.85
N VAL A 28 -9.48 -13.65 -0.75
CA VAL A 28 -10.13 -12.55 -0.04
C VAL A 28 -9.00 -11.74 0.55
N SER A 29 -8.67 -10.64 -0.10
CA SER A 29 -7.86 -9.60 0.53
C SER A 29 -8.72 -9.02 1.65
N ASN A 30 -8.33 -9.26 2.89
CA ASN A 30 -8.90 -8.56 4.04
C ASN A 30 -8.64 -7.06 3.85
N GLN A 31 -9.64 -6.37 3.31
CA GLN A 31 -9.70 -4.92 3.34
C GLN A 31 -10.06 -4.53 4.77
N THR A 32 -9.06 -4.16 5.54
CA THR A 32 -9.26 -3.39 6.76
C THR A 32 -9.86 -2.06 6.33
N GLN A 33 -11.09 -1.81 6.75
CA GLN A 33 -11.82 -0.56 6.50
C GLN A 33 -11.08 0.61 7.14
N GLY A 34 -10.33 1.29 6.35
CA GLY A 34 -9.89 2.65 6.46
C GLY A 34 -9.71 3.07 5.01
N ASP A 35 -10.29 4.18 4.60
CA ASP A 35 -10.22 4.70 3.23
C ASP A 35 -8.80 5.11 2.81
N VAL A 36 -7.86 4.22 3.03
CA VAL A 36 -6.53 4.32 2.45
C VAL A 36 -6.64 3.71 1.07
N TYR A 37 -6.55 4.51 0.05
CA TYR A 37 -6.41 4.07 -1.33
C TYR A 37 -5.15 3.20 -1.44
N THR A 38 -5.33 1.91 -1.28
CA THR A 38 -4.32 0.90 -1.58
C THR A 38 -4.50 0.44 -3.02
N GLY A 39 -4.35 1.35 -3.97
CA GLY A 39 -4.16 0.95 -5.35
C GLY A 39 -2.90 0.10 -5.41
N THR A 40 -3.00 -1.11 -5.93
CA THR A 40 -1.86 -2.02 -6.13
C THR A 40 -0.70 -1.34 -6.83
N ASP A 41 -0.98 -0.40 -7.70
CA ASP A 41 0.01 0.35 -8.47
C ASP A 41 0.83 1.32 -7.60
N SER A 42 0.23 1.90 -6.54
CA SER A 42 0.94 2.84 -5.67
C SER A 42 1.93 2.14 -4.73
N VAL A 43 1.58 0.98 -4.21
CA VAL A 43 2.44 0.20 -3.30
C VAL A 43 3.60 -0.42 -4.07
N GLU A 44 3.35 -0.94 -5.26
CA GLU A 44 4.37 -1.54 -6.11
C GLU A 44 5.38 -0.49 -6.61
N TYR A 45 4.93 0.72 -6.94
CA TYR A 45 5.81 1.81 -7.34
C TYR A 45 6.67 2.35 -6.20
N LEU A 46 6.12 2.49 -4.99
CA LEU A 46 6.91 2.85 -3.81
C LEU A 46 7.87 1.72 -3.42
N ALA A 47 7.51 0.46 -3.64
CA ALA A 47 8.40 -0.69 -3.43
C ALA A 47 9.55 -0.74 -4.44
N SER A 48 9.42 -0.19 -5.65
CA SER A 48 10.42 -0.24 -6.71
C SER A 48 11.50 0.85 -6.64
N GLY A 49 12.00 1.15 -5.44
CA GLY A 49 13.19 2.01 -5.23
C GLY A 49 12.91 3.36 -4.54
N VAL A 50 11.65 3.70 -4.28
CA VAL A 50 11.30 4.84 -3.44
C VAL A 50 10.79 4.32 -2.10
N LYS A 51 11.49 4.63 -1.02
CA LYS A 51 11.08 4.24 0.33
C LYS A 51 9.77 4.94 0.71
N ASP A 52 8.87 4.20 1.35
CA ASP A 52 7.56 4.68 1.80
C ASP A 52 7.61 5.50 3.09
N ARG A 53 8.72 5.48 3.82
CA ARG A 53 8.86 6.12 5.14
C ARG A 53 10.16 6.85 5.31
N VAL A 54 10.16 7.81 6.23
CA VAL A 54 11.33 8.58 6.66
C VAL A 54 11.46 8.50 8.18
N PHE A 55 12.68 8.67 8.66
CA PHE A 55 13.00 8.55 10.08
C PHE A 55 13.50 9.87 10.65
N PHE A 56 13.20 10.07 11.92
CA PHE A 56 13.65 11.20 12.72
C PHE A 56 14.58 10.71 13.84
N ALA A 57 15.46 11.57 14.30
CA ALA A 57 16.24 11.29 15.50
C ALA A 57 15.33 11.25 16.75
N THR A 58 15.84 10.68 17.82
CA THR A 58 15.10 10.57 19.09
C THR A 58 14.63 11.94 19.55
N ASN A 59 13.33 12.06 19.79
CA ASN A 59 12.69 13.30 20.26
C ASN A 59 12.80 14.50 19.29
N GLU A 60 13.20 14.26 18.04
CA GLU A 60 13.38 15.31 17.03
C GLU A 60 12.24 15.35 16.03
N THR A 61 12.02 16.55 15.49
CA THR A 61 11.09 16.81 14.37
C THR A 61 11.79 17.34 13.14
N VAL A 62 13.11 17.53 13.24
CA VAL A 62 13.94 18.01 12.14
C VAL A 62 14.25 16.87 11.18
N LEU A 63 14.02 17.09 9.89
CA LEU A 63 14.34 16.12 8.85
C LEU A 63 15.85 15.96 8.70
N THR A 64 16.32 14.72 8.78
CA THR A 64 17.71 14.38 8.49
C THR A 64 18.01 14.52 6.99
N THR A 65 19.28 14.56 6.60
CA THR A 65 19.67 14.58 5.18
C THR A 65 19.13 13.38 4.42
N ALA A 66 19.21 12.18 5.01
CA ALA A 66 18.67 10.95 4.41
C ALA A 66 17.13 11.01 4.24
N SER A 67 16.43 11.57 5.24
CA SER A 67 14.97 11.76 5.16
C SER A 67 14.58 12.75 4.06
N ARG A 68 15.32 13.85 3.93
CA ARG A 68 15.10 14.84 2.86
C ARG A 68 15.34 14.25 1.47
N GLU A 69 16.35 13.42 1.30
CA GLU A 69 16.57 12.72 0.02
C GLU A 69 15.44 11.76 -0.34
N THR A 70 14.95 11.03 0.66
CA THR A 70 13.80 10.13 0.46
C THR A 70 12.56 10.92 0.07
N LEU A 71 12.21 11.98 0.80
CA LEU A 71 11.07 12.86 0.49
C LEU A 71 11.20 13.52 -0.89
N ARG A 72 12.40 13.90 -1.31
CA ARG A 72 12.64 14.43 -2.65
C ARG A 72 12.32 13.42 -3.75
N LYS A 73 12.70 12.14 -3.55
CA LYS A 73 12.35 11.05 -4.48
C LYS A 73 10.85 10.81 -4.50
N GLN A 74 10.22 10.80 -3.33
CA GLN A 74 8.76 10.69 -3.20
C GLN A 74 8.04 11.84 -3.91
N ALA A 75 8.50 13.08 -3.72
CA ALA A 75 7.94 14.25 -4.39
C ALA A 75 8.06 14.16 -5.91
N ALA A 76 9.20 13.72 -6.42
CA ALA A 76 9.40 13.53 -7.85
C ALA A 76 8.45 12.47 -8.43
N TRP A 77 8.21 11.39 -7.69
CA TRP A 77 7.28 10.34 -8.09
C TRP A 77 5.82 10.83 -8.03
N LEU A 78 5.42 11.50 -6.95
CA LEU A 78 4.06 12.04 -6.79
C LEU A 78 3.71 13.07 -7.86
N ARG A 79 4.65 13.92 -8.27
CA ARG A 79 4.42 14.87 -9.37
C ARG A 79 4.15 14.18 -10.71
N LYS A 80 4.75 13.01 -10.94
CA LYS A 80 4.46 12.20 -12.14
C LYS A 80 3.10 11.51 -12.05
N ASN A 81 2.64 11.25 -10.84
CA ASN A 81 1.40 10.54 -10.54
C ASN A 81 0.37 11.48 -9.87
N SER A 82 0.09 12.61 -10.48
CA SER A 82 -0.70 13.71 -9.91
C SER A 82 -2.15 13.37 -9.54
N LYS A 83 -2.65 12.19 -9.91
CA LYS A 83 -3.99 11.70 -9.53
C LYS A 83 -4.00 10.99 -8.18
N ILE A 84 -2.83 10.74 -7.60
CA ILE A 84 -2.71 10.03 -6.33
C ILE A 84 -2.79 11.04 -5.18
N THR A 85 -3.62 10.74 -4.21
CA THR A 85 -3.66 11.42 -2.92
C THR A 85 -2.97 10.53 -1.89
N ILE A 86 -2.14 11.13 -1.05
CA ILE A 86 -1.42 10.43 0.01
C ILE A 86 -1.88 10.89 1.39
N VAL A 87 -1.75 10.02 2.37
CA VAL A 87 -1.88 10.34 3.79
C VAL A 87 -0.50 10.26 4.43
N LEU A 88 -0.12 11.29 5.16
CA LEU A 88 1.10 11.31 5.95
C LEU A 88 0.79 10.97 7.40
N GLU A 89 1.30 9.85 7.87
CA GLU A 89 1.17 9.42 9.25
C GLU A 89 2.46 9.68 10.00
N GLY A 90 2.36 10.42 11.11
CA GLY A 90 3.49 10.69 12.00
C GLY A 90 3.44 9.79 13.22
N HIS A 91 4.53 9.08 13.49
CA HIS A 91 4.66 8.14 14.60
C HIS A 91 5.78 8.56 15.57
N ALA A 92 5.61 8.21 16.82
CA ALA A 92 6.62 8.26 17.87
C ALA A 92 6.75 6.88 18.53
N ASP A 93 7.84 6.67 19.25
CA ASP A 93 8.03 5.43 20.03
C ASP A 93 7.15 5.44 21.31
N GLU A 94 7.17 4.35 22.05
CA GLU A 94 6.36 4.17 23.25
C GLU A 94 6.90 4.90 24.48
N ARG A 95 8.09 5.51 24.41
CA ARG A 95 8.70 6.23 25.52
C ARG A 95 8.03 7.61 25.71
N GLY A 96 7.66 7.90 26.96
CA GLY A 96 6.97 9.14 27.31
C GLY A 96 5.46 8.98 27.45
N THR A 97 4.77 10.10 27.56
CA THR A 97 3.30 10.10 27.66
C THR A 97 2.65 9.95 26.27
N ARG A 98 1.45 9.41 26.27
CA ARG A 98 0.66 9.26 25.04
C ARG A 98 0.43 10.62 24.36
N GLU A 99 0.05 11.61 25.12
CA GLU A 99 -0.24 12.98 24.63
C GLU A 99 1.00 13.60 23.98
N TYR A 100 2.14 13.45 24.65
CA TYR A 100 3.42 13.94 24.12
C TYR A 100 3.76 13.26 22.80
N ASN A 101 3.65 11.93 22.74
CA ASN A 101 3.99 11.15 21.54
C ASN A 101 3.04 11.40 20.38
N LEU A 102 1.75 11.62 20.67
CA LEU A 102 0.78 12.02 19.65
C LEU A 102 1.17 13.38 19.04
N ALA A 103 1.46 14.37 19.88
CA ALA A 103 1.90 15.68 19.42
C ALA A 103 3.26 15.63 18.68
N LEU A 104 4.16 14.74 19.09
CA LEU A 104 5.44 14.54 18.39
C LEU A 104 5.21 13.92 17.00
N GLY A 105 4.35 12.92 16.90
CA GLY A 105 3.96 12.32 15.62
C GLY A 105 3.34 13.34 14.67
N GLU A 106 2.40 14.14 15.15
CA GLU A 106 1.78 15.21 14.36
C GLU A 106 2.81 16.23 13.83
N ARG A 107 3.73 16.69 14.68
CA ARG A 107 4.80 17.59 14.24
C ARG A 107 5.71 16.96 13.18
N ARG A 108 6.02 15.67 13.29
CA ARG A 108 6.80 14.93 12.29
C ARG A 108 6.08 14.82 10.95
N ALA A 109 4.79 14.50 10.96
CA ALA A 109 3.98 14.47 9.75
C ALA A 109 3.91 15.84 9.09
N ASN A 110 3.73 16.92 9.87
CA ASN A 110 3.72 18.27 9.35
C ASN A 110 5.08 18.67 8.77
N ALA A 111 6.18 18.32 9.39
CA ALA A 111 7.52 18.59 8.85
C ALA A 111 7.76 17.91 7.49
N ALA A 112 7.30 16.66 7.33
CA ALA A 112 7.36 15.94 6.06
C ALA A 112 6.45 16.59 5.01
N LYS A 113 5.21 16.95 5.37
CA LYS A 113 4.26 17.64 4.51
C LYS A 113 4.83 18.96 3.99
N ASP A 114 5.32 19.81 4.89
CA ASP A 114 5.85 21.12 4.52
C ASP A 114 7.04 20.99 3.57
N TYR A 115 7.90 20.00 3.80
CA TYR A 115 9.00 19.71 2.90
C TYR A 115 8.53 19.24 1.51
N LEU A 116 7.55 18.35 1.43
CA LEU A 116 6.95 17.92 0.16
C LEU A 116 6.33 19.10 -0.61
N MET A 117 5.69 20.03 0.09
CA MET A 117 5.11 21.24 -0.51
C MET A 117 6.17 22.14 -1.14
N THR A 118 7.39 22.22 -0.58
CA THR A 118 8.49 22.97 -1.22
C THR A 118 8.90 22.41 -2.59
N TYR A 119 8.55 21.15 -2.87
CA TYR A 119 8.77 20.50 -4.17
C TYR A 119 7.54 20.56 -5.09
N GLY A 120 6.58 21.43 -4.82
CA GLY A 120 5.46 21.72 -5.69
C GLY A 120 4.28 20.75 -5.56
N LEU A 121 4.21 19.99 -4.46
CA LEU A 121 3.00 19.25 -4.12
C LEU A 121 1.99 20.18 -3.44
N SER A 122 0.75 20.13 -3.88
CA SER A 122 -0.33 20.90 -3.27
C SER A 122 -1.03 20.09 -2.17
N LEU A 123 -1.82 20.78 -1.32
CA LEU A 123 -2.60 20.14 -0.26
C LEU A 123 -3.67 19.15 -0.78
N ILE A 124 -4.04 19.22 -2.05
CA ILE A 124 -4.94 18.23 -2.68
C ILE A 124 -4.27 16.87 -2.91
N HIS A 125 -2.95 16.80 -2.85
CA HIS A 125 -2.20 15.56 -3.00
C HIS A 125 -1.77 14.96 -1.64
N ILE A 126 -1.99 15.70 -0.55
CA ILE A 126 -1.53 15.33 0.80
C ILE A 126 -2.71 15.33 1.77
#